data_d8b50bf756ca049d7a26fc98a05e9eec
#
_entry.id   d8b50bf756ca049d7a26fc98a05e9eec
#
_cell.length_a   1.000
_cell.length_b   1.000
_cell.length_c   1.000
_cell.angle_alpha   90.00
_cell.angle_beta   90.00
_cell.angle_gamma   90.00
#
_symmetry.space_group_name_H-M   'P 1'
#
loop_
_entity.id
_entity.type
_entity.pdbx_description
1 polymer ?
#
loop_
_entity_poly.entity_id
_entity_poly.type
_entity_poly.pdbx_seq_one_letter_code
_entity_poly.pdbx_strand_id
1 'polypeptide(L)'
;MSIREIPAAAISDAVEALCIEANTRLPADVKAALDAAEAAEPWPLAKETLGLLQQNLCVAKEKDLPICQDTGMACVFIELGQDAHIDGDLTDAVNEGVRRGYEK
;
A
#
# COMPACT_ATOMS: atom_id res chain seq x y z
N MET A 1 29.28 -7.56 16.26
CA MET A 1 28.03 -7.35 15.51
C MET A 1 28.19 -7.87 14.10
N SER A 2 27.22 -8.61 13.64
CA SER A 2 27.24 -9.12 12.28
C SER A 2 26.45 -8.19 11.35
N ILE A 3 26.95 -8.03 10.13
CA ILE A 3 26.22 -7.33 9.07
C ILE A 3 25.19 -8.29 8.51
N ARG A 4 23.96 -7.81 8.40
CA ARG A 4 22.87 -8.57 7.78
C ARG A 4 22.90 -8.35 6.28
N GLU A 5 23.04 -9.42 5.53
CA GLU A 5 22.96 -9.39 4.07
C GLU A 5 21.51 -9.56 3.61
N ILE A 6 21.07 -8.65 2.77
CA ILE A 6 19.70 -8.68 2.22
C ILE A 6 19.79 -8.78 0.70
N PRO A 7 19.31 -9.89 0.11
CA PRO A 7 19.29 -10.01 -1.35
C PRO A 7 18.39 -8.95 -1.99
N ALA A 8 18.83 -8.38 -3.11
CA ALA A 8 18.02 -7.41 -3.86
C ALA A 8 16.66 -8.01 -4.28
N ALA A 9 16.62 -9.30 -4.59
CA ALA A 9 15.37 -9.99 -4.95
C ALA A 9 14.34 -9.94 -3.81
N ALA A 10 14.76 -10.02 -2.55
CA ALA A 10 13.85 -9.92 -1.41
C ALA A 10 13.21 -8.54 -1.34
N ILE A 11 13.95 -7.49 -1.69
CA ILE A 11 13.43 -6.11 -1.75
C ILE A 11 12.41 -5.98 -2.88
N SER A 12 12.73 -6.49 -4.07
CA SER A 12 11.79 -6.48 -5.20
C SER A 12 10.49 -7.20 -4.86
N ASP A 13 10.57 -8.37 -4.22
CA ASP A 13 9.39 -9.14 -3.81
C ASP A 13 8.53 -8.38 -2.80
N ALA A 14 9.17 -7.74 -1.82
CA ALA A 14 8.47 -6.95 -0.81
C ALA A 14 7.79 -5.73 -1.42
N VAL A 15 8.47 -4.99 -2.29
CA VAL A 15 7.92 -3.81 -2.97
C VAL A 15 6.75 -4.18 -3.87
N GLU A 16 6.86 -5.29 -4.61
CA GLU A 16 5.75 -5.81 -5.43
C GLU A 16 4.50 -6.06 -4.58
N ALA A 17 4.64 -6.77 -3.47
CA ALA A 17 3.54 -7.06 -2.57
C ALA A 17 2.95 -5.79 -1.96
N LEU A 18 3.80 -4.85 -1.54
CA LEU A 18 3.37 -3.58 -0.97
C LEU A 18 2.62 -2.71 -1.97
N CYS A 19 3.05 -2.67 -3.23
CA CYS A 19 2.34 -1.93 -4.29
C CYS A 19 0.93 -2.46 -4.48
N ILE A 20 0.75 -3.76 -4.52
CA ILE A 20 -0.56 -4.40 -4.67
C ILE A 20 -1.42 -4.11 -3.44
N GLU A 21 -0.89 -4.33 -2.24
CA GLU A 21 -1.63 -4.13 -1.00
C GLU A 21 -2.02 -2.66 -0.80
N ALA A 22 -1.09 -1.73 -1.02
CA ALA A 22 -1.34 -0.31 -0.82
C ALA A 22 -2.43 0.24 -1.75
N ASN A 23 -2.55 -0.31 -2.96
CA ASN A 23 -3.54 0.15 -3.93
C ASN A 23 -4.90 -0.54 -3.81
N THR A 24 -4.98 -1.66 -3.10
CA THR A 24 -6.21 -2.45 -3.01
C THR A 24 -6.82 -2.49 -1.61
N ARG A 25 -6.07 -2.13 -0.59
CA ARG A 25 -6.51 -2.21 0.82
C ARG A 25 -6.05 -0.99 1.60
N LEU A 26 -6.92 -0.46 2.45
CA LEU A 26 -6.52 0.57 3.41
C LEU A 26 -5.92 -0.06 4.66
N PRO A 27 -4.97 0.63 5.32
CA PRO A 27 -4.52 0.24 6.66
C PRO A 27 -5.69 0.22 7.65
N ALA A 28 -5.61 -0.63 8.66
CA ALA A 28 -6.69 -0.81 9.64
C ALA A 28 -7.03 0.47 10.41
N ASP A 29 -6.03 1.30 10.71
CA ASP A 29 -6.24 2.57 11.43
C ASP A 29 -7.01 3.59 10.58
N VAL A 30 -6.71 3.68 9.29
CA VAL A 30 -7.43 4.55 8.35
C VAL A 30 -8.86 4.06 8.17
N LYS A 31 -9.05 2.76 8.01
CA LYS A 31 -10.39 2.15 7.89
C LYS A 31 -11.23 2.44 9.13
N ALA A 32 -10.65 2.29 10.32
CA ALA A 32 -11.33 2.59 11.59
C ALA A 32 -11.71 4.06 11.69
N ALA A 33 -10.85 4.98 11.23
CA ALA A 33 -11.15 6.40 11.23
C ALA A 33 -12.33 6.73 10.30
N LEU A 34 -12.41 6.09 9.14
CA LEU A 34 -13.54 6.27 8.21
C LEU A 34 -14.84 5.70 8.80
N ASP A 35 -14.78 4.54 9.43
CA ASP A 35 -15.94 3.95 10.11
C ASP A 35 -16.46 4.87 11.20
N ALA A 36 -15.58 5.43 12.02
CA ALA A 36 -15.95 6.38 13.08
C ALA A 36 -16.54 7.67 12.51
N ALA A 37 -15.98 8.19 11.44
CA ALA A 37 -16.47 9.39 10.77
C ALA A 37 -17.86 9.18 10.20
N GLU A 38 -18.13 8.03 9.57
CA GLU A 38 -19.46 7.69 9.05
C GLU A 38 -20.50 7.65 10.17
N ALA A 39 -20.16 6.99 11.29
CA ALA A 39 -21.05 6.87 12.43
C ALA A 39 -21.36 8.22 13.09
N ALA A 40 -20.39 9.14 13.13
CA ALA A 40 -20.50 10.42 13.81
C ALA A 40 -21.03 11.56 12.91
N GLU A 41 -21.08 11.37 11.59
CA GLU A 41 -21.46 12.43 10.66
C GLU A 41 -22.96 12.76 10.80
N PRO A 42 -23.32 14.02 11.15
CA PRO A 42 -24.71 14.40 11.30
C PRO A 42 -25.40 14.79 9.99
N TRP A 43 -24.64 15.17 8.97
CA TRP A 43 -25.22 15.60 7.69
C TRP A 43 -25.54 14.38 6.80
N PRO A 44 -26.84 14.17 6.44
CA PRO A 44 -27.21 12.96 5.72
C PRO A 44 -26.46 12.73 4.41
N LEU A 45 -26.19 13.78 3.64
CA LEU A 45 -25.48 13.66 2.36
C LEU A 45 -24.02 13.24 2.58
N ALA A 46 -23.34 13.83 3.57
CA ALA A 46 -21.98 13.47 3.90
C ALA A 46 -21.88 12.04 4.42
N LYS A 47 -22.85 11.62 5.23
CA LYS A 47 -22.92 10.27 5.75
C LYS A 47 -23.12 9.24 4.62
N GLU A 48 -23.97 9.54 3.67
CA GLU A 48 -24.18 8.70 2.48
C GLU A 48 -22.90 8.58 1.66
N THR A 49 -22.18 9.69 1.46
CA THR A 49 -20.89 9.70 0.76
C THR A 49 -19.86 8.83 1.46
N LEU A 50 -19.75 8.93 2.78
CA LEU A 50 -18.86 8.07 3.56
C LEU A 50 -19.22 6.59 3.41
N GLY A 51 -20.52 6.27 3.39
CA GLY A 51 -21.01 4.91 3.15
C GLY A 51 -20.60 4.38 1.78
N LEU A 52 -20.68 5.22 0.74
CA LEU A 52 -20.24 4.84 -0.61
C LEU A 52 -18.74 4.58 -0.67
N LEU A 53 -17.93 5.39 0.03
CA LEU A 53 -16.49 5.15 0.13
C LEU A 53 -16.20 3.80 0.79
N GLN A 54 -16.93 3.45 1.85
CA GLN A 54 -16.78 2.16 2.52
C GLN A 54 -17.15 0.99 1.60
N GLN A 55 -18.21 1.11 0.82
CA GLN A 55 -18.60 0.10 -0.16
C GLN A 55 -17.53 -0.08 -1.23
N ASN A 56 -16.93 1.01 -1.69
CA ASN A 56 -15.84 0.96 -2.65
C ASN A 56 -14.63 0.18 -2.09
N LEU A 57 -14.29 0.40 -0.82
CA LEU A 57 -13.21 -0.33 -0.17
C LEU A 57 -13.47 -1.84 -0.10
N CYS A 58 -14.72 -2.23 0.20
CA CYS A 58 -15.12 -3.64 0.20
C CYS A 58 -14.96 -4.27 -1.19
N VAL A 59 -15.44 -3.60 -2.23
CA VAL A 59 -15.34 -4.09 -3.62
C VAL A 59 -13.88 -4.24 -4.03
N ALA A 60 -13.06 -3.23 -3.74
CA ALA A 60 -11.63 -3.26 -4.07
C ALA A 60 -10.95 -4.47 -3.43
N LYS A 61 -11.22 -4.70 -2.14
CA LYS A 61 -10.64 -5.81 -1.39
C LYS A 61 -11.09 -7.16 -1.91
N GLU A 62 -12.40 -7.32 -2.15
CA GLU A 62 -12.98 -8.59 -2.58
C GLU A 62 -12.56 -8.99 -3.98
N LYS A 63 -12.41 -8.02 -4.86
CA LYS A 63 -12.10 -8.26 -6.28
C LYS A 63 -10.64 -8.01 -6.64
N ASP A 64 -9.80 -7.66 -5.66
CA ASP A 64 -8.40 -7.29 -5.88
C ASP A 64 -8.24 -6.21 -6.94
N LEU A 65 -9.08 -5.19 -6.85
CA LEU A 65 -9.06 -4.03 -7.73
C LEU A 65 -8.46 -2.82 -7.01
N PRO A 66 -7.88 -1.87 -7.76
CA PRO A 66 -7.42 -0.62 -7.15
C PRO A 66 -8.58 0.13 -6.49
N ILE A 67 -8.29 0.74 -5.34
CA ILE A 67 -9.28 1.54 -4.60
C ILE A 67 -9.74 2.74 -5.41
N CYS A 68 -8.82 3.32 -6.20
CA CYS A 68 -9.05 4.57 -6.93
C CYS A 68 -8.26 4.52 -8.24
N GLN A 69 -8.64 5.35 -9.20
CA GLN A 69 -7.89 5.49 -10.45
C GLN A 69 -6.58 6.26 -10.28
N ASP A 70 -6.39 6.92 -9.15
CA ASP A 70 -5.16 7.69 -8.86
C ASP A 70 -4.08 6.76 -8.26
N THR A 71 -3.60 5.83 -9.07
CA THR A 71 -2.58 4.85 -8.69
C THR A 71 -1.31 4.95 -9.54
N GLY A 72 -1.17 6.04 -10.31
CA GLY A 72 -0.08 6.17 -11.28
C GLY A 72 1.29 6.55 -10.70
N MET A 73 1.40 6.74 -9.38
CA MET A 73 2.65 7.12 -8.73
C MET A 73 2.86 6.29 -7.47
N ALA A 74 4.04 5.69 -7.35
CA ALA A 74 4.44 4.98 -6.14
C ALA A 74 5.43 5.84 -5.34
N CYS A 75 5.15 6.03 -4.06
CA CYS A 75 6.07 6.66 -3.12
C CYS A 75 6.55 5.59 -2.15
N VAL A 76 7.85 5.34 -2.13
CA VAL A 76 8.45 4.29 -1.30
C VAL A 76 9.36 4.94 -0.25
N PHE A 77 9.06 4.71 1.02
CA PHE A 77 9.86 5.21 2.14
C PHE A 77 10.66 4.05 2.72
N ILE A 78 11.96 4.24 2.84
CA ILE A 78 12.87 3.18 3.27
C ILE A 78 13.67 3.65 4.48
N GLU A 79 13.65 2.84 5.54
CA GLU A 79 14.56 2.98 6.66
C GLU A 79 15.57 1.84 6.59
N LEU A 80 16.85 2.18 6.41
CA LEU A 80 17.92 1.19 6.28
C LEU A 80 18.84 1.30 7.47
N GLY A 81 18.91 0.25 8.28
CA GLY A 81 19.80 0.17 9.41
C GLY A 81 21.27 0.14 8.98
N GLN A 82 22.15 0.63 9.84
CA GLN A 82 23.59 0.72 9.54
C GLN A 82 24.23 -0.65 9.27
N ASP A 83 23.75 -1.68 9.95
CA ASP A 83 24.29 -3.03 9.84
C ASP A 83 23.57 -3.91 8.82
N ALA A 84 22.67 -3.33 8.02
CA ALA A 84 22.01 -4.00 6.93
C ALA A 84 22.71 -3.65 5.61
N HIS A 85 23.10 -4.67 4.86
CA HIS A 85 23.74 -4.50 3.56
C HIS A 85 22.88 -5.14 2.49
N ILE A 86 22.61 -4.38 1.43
CA ILE A 86 21.81 -4.86 0.31
C ILE A 86 22.75 -5.44 -0.74
N ASP A 87 22.57 -6.72 -1.05
CA ASP A 87 23.32 -7.39 -2.08
C ASP A 87 22.66 -7.10 -3.42
N GLY A 88 23.18 -6.08 -4.10
CA GLY A 88 22.67 -5.59 -5.36
C GLY A 88 22.39 -4.09 -5.31
N ASP A 89 21.75 -3.57 -6.35
CA ASP A 89 21.39 -2.16 -6.46
C ASP A 89 19.98 -1.92 -5.87
N LEU A 90 19.91 -1.09 -4.83
CA LEU A 90 18.65 -0.81 -4.14
C LEU A 90 17.64 -0.14 -5.06
N THR A 91 18.07 0.85 -5.84
CA THR A 91 17.17 1.58 -6.75
C THR A 91 16.58 0.65 -7.80
N ASP A 92 17.41 -0.19 -8.40
CA ASP A 92 16.95 -1.16 -9.39
C ASP A 92 15.99 -2.18 -8.78
N ALA A 93 16.28 -2.64 -7.55
CA ALA A 93 15.43 -3.59 -6.84
C ALA A 93 14.04 -3.01 -6.56
N VAL A 94 13.98 -1.76 -6.10
CA VAL A 94 12.71 -1.06 -5.85
C VAL A 94 11.94 -0.86 -7.15
N ASN A 95 12.60 -0.39 -8.20
CA ASN A 95 11.96 -0.17 -9.50
C ASN A 95 11.40 -1.46 -10.09
N GLU A 96 12.12 -2.57 -9.95
CA GLU A 96 11.64 -3.88 -10.41
C GLU A 96 10.40 -4.34 -9.63
N GLY A 97 10.38 -4.12 -8.32
CA GLY A 97 9.22 -4.42 -7.48
C GLY A 97 8.00 -3.62 -7.90
N VAL A 98 8.16 -2.32 -8.15
CA VAL A 98 7.08 -1.43 -8.62
C VAL A 98 6.58 -1.91 -9.99
N ARG A 99 7.48 -2.22 -10.91
CA ARG A 99 7.12 -2.71 -12.24
C ARG A 99 6.24 -3.97 -12.14
N ARG A 100 6.66 -4.94 -11.36
CA ARG A 100 5.91 -6.19 -11.18
C ARG A 100 4.55 -5.97 -10.53
N GLY A 101 4.51 -5.12 -9.50
CA GLY A 101 3.27 -4.82 -8.79
C GLY A 101 2.23 -4.18 -9.69
N TYR A 102 2.65 -3.28 -10.56
CA TYR A 102 1.75 -2.56 -11.45
C TYR A 102 1.33 -3.36 -12.69
N GLU A 103 2.02 -4.45 -12.98
CA GLU A 103 1.62 -5.38 -14.06
C GLU A 103 0.55 -6.39 -13.62
N LYS A 104 0.32 -6.52 -12.32
CA LYS A 104 -0.68 -7.41 -11.75
C LYS A 104 -1.95 -6.65 -11.38
#